data_8c43d9acc418ea275a4bcbe1a24483a2
#
_entry.id   8c43d9acc418ea275a4bcbe1a24483a2
#
_cell.length_a   1.000
_cell.length_b   1.000
_cell.length_c   1.000
_cell.angle_alpha   90.00
_cell.angle_beta   90.00
_cell.angle_gamma   90.00
#
_symmetry.space_group_name_H-M   'P 1'
#
loop_
_entity.id
_entity.type
_entity.pdbx_description
1 polymer ?
#
loop_
_entity_poly.entity_id
_entity_poly.type
_entity_poly.pdbx_seq_one_letter_code
_entity_poly.pdbx_strand_id
1 'polypeptide(L)'
;LGGLFGGLLYIAAYNIFPYFSEPQISPFPRPALRLTSWAIGSSASVMAIVFAVCTYLPQHKVYIFLLGPVKLVYLALFTALIDIMSISSGNAGGHIAHLGGALFGWFFIVGVRRNRDFASGIVNFFEGIGRLFQRKKKMRVRYKKHVSEMNDREYNAHKKNEQERINEILDKISRSGYESLTREEKAILFKAKN
;
A
#
# COMPACT_ATOMS: atom_id res chain seq x y z
N LEU A 1 -3.34 -7.18 3.91
CA LEU A 1 -3.64 -7.06 5.35
C LEU A 1 -4.45 -8.25 5.86
N GLY A 2 -5.53 -8.66 5.17
CA GLY A 2 -6.33 -9.82 5.59
C GLY A 2 -5.51 -11.10 5.74
N GLY A 3 -4.55 -11.35 4.83
CA GLY A 3 -3.64 -12.49 4.95
C GLY A 3 -2.68 -12.38 6.13
N LEU A 4 -2.19 -11.17 6.44
CA LEU A 4 -1.36 -10.94 7.63
C LEU A 4 -2.13 -11.19 8.92
N PHE A 5 -3.39 -10.73 8.98
CA PHE A 5 -4.25 -10.98 10.13
C PHE A 5 -4.60 -12.46 10.27
N GLY A 6 -4.86 -13.14 9.16
CA GLY A 6 -5.03 -14.60 9.14
C GLY A 6 -3.81 -15.35 9.66
N GLY A 7 -2.61 -14.93 9.23
CA GLY A 7 -1.35 -15.47 9.72
C GLY A 7 -1.11 -15.22 11.22
N LEU A 8 -1.45 -14.03 11.70
CA LEU A 8 -1.40 -13.71 13.14
C LEU A 8 -2.36 -14.58 13.94
N LEU A 9 -3.58 -14.79 13.46
CA LEU A 9 -4.56 -15.66 14.14
C LEU A 9 -4.09 -17.11 14.16
N TYR A 10 -3.48 -17.59 13.08
CA TYR A 10 -2.85 -18.90 13.02
C TYR A 10 -1.74 -19.04 14.08
N ILE A 11 -0.80 -18.10 14.14
CA ILE A 11 0.28 -18.10 15.13
C ILE A 11 -0.30 -18.07 16.55
N ALA A 12 -1.28 -17.20 16.80
CA ALA A 12 -1.93 -17.10 18.11
C ALA A 12 -2.63 -18.40 18.51
N ALA A 13 -3.38 -19.03 17.60
CA ALA A 13 -4.07 -20.28 17.88
C ALA A 13 -3.10 -21.39 18.23
N TYR A 14 -1.97 -21.52 17.53
CA TYR A 14 -0.97 -22.54 17.77
C TYR A 14 -0.15 -22.32 19.04
N ASN A 15 -0.05 -21.07 19.53
CA ASN A 15 0.62 -20.77 20.78
C ASN A 15 -0.31 -20.80 22.00
N ILE A 16 -1.59 -20.49 21.83
CA ILE A 16 -2.55 -20.43 22.94
C ILE A 16 -3.19 -21.80 23.21
N PHE A 17 -3.46 -22.57 22.15
CA PHE A 17 -4.14 -23.86 22.28
C PHE A 17 -3.17 -25.02 22.04
N PRO A 18 -2.77 -25.77 23.09
CA PRO A 18 -1.87 -26.92 22.97
C PRO A 18 -2.36 -28.00 21.99
N TYR A 19 -3.70 -28.10 21.83
CA TYR A 19 -4.33 -29.03 20.88
C TYR A 19 -3.77 -28.96 19.46
N PHE A 20 -3.40 -27.76 18.98
CA PHE A 20 -2.85 -27.57 17.64
C PHE A 20 -1.35 -27.82 17.57
N SER A 21 -0.62 -27.71 18.67
CA SER A 21 0.82 -27.89 18.75
C SER A 21 1.24 -29.33 19.03
N GLU A 22 0.34 -30.16 19.57
CA GLU A 22 0.63 -31.56 19.84
C GLU A 22 0.65 -32.38 18.53
N PRO A 23 1.57 -33.38 18.43
CA PRO A 23 1.57 -34.26 17.28
C PRO A 23 0.31 -35.10 17.26
N GLN A 24 -0.55 -34.85 16.28
CA GLN A 24 -1.75 -35.66 16.02
C GLN A 24 -1.29 -37.06 15.65
N ILE A 25 -1.50 -38.03 16.53
CA ILE A 25 -1.23 -39.44 16.25
C ILE A 25 -2.29 -39.90 15.26
N SER A 26 -1.87 -40.10 14.00
CA SER A 26 -2.75 -40.70 13.00
C SER A 26 -3.11 -42.13 13.42
N PRO A 27 -4.41 -42.52 13.40
CA PRO A 27 -4.81 -43.87 13.70
C PRO A 27 -4.37 -44.91 12.64
N PHE A 28 -3.67 -44.50 11.58
CA PHE A 28 -3.20 -45.38 10.53
C PHE A 28 -1.76 -45.85 10.84
N PRO A 29 -1.43 -47.12 10.57
CA PRO A 29 -0.14 -47.75 10.94
C PRO A 29 1.01 -47.38 10.01
N ARG A 30 1.12 -46.15 9.57
CA ARG A 30 2.31 -45.63 8.89
C ARG A 30 3.01 -44.64 9.82
N PRO A 31 4.37 -44.65 9.91
CA PRO A 31 5.08 -43.70 10.73
C PRO A 31 4.64 -42.31 10.34
N ALA A 32 3.93 -41.64 11.26
CA ALA A 32 3.32 -40.35 11.03
C ALA A 32 4.40 -39.36 10.63
N LEU A 33 4.50 -39.06 9.35
CA LEU A 33 5.04 -37.78 8.93
C LEU A 33 4.25 -36.73 9.73
N ARG A 34 4.93 -36.03 10.63
CA ARG A 34 4.34 -34.85 11.30
C ARG A 34 3.66 -34.04 10.21
N LEU A 35 2.34 -34.06 10.19
CA LEU A 35 1.58 -33.15 9.35
C LEU A 35 1.75 -31.77 9.97
N THR A 36 2.88 -31.13 9.62
CA THR A 36 3.09 -29.72 9.90
C THR A 36 1.99 -28.98 9.19
N SER A 37 1.13 -28.32 9.95
CA SER A 37 0.11 -27.47 9.41
C SER A 37 0.75 -26.35 8.59
N TRP A 38 0.33 -26.19 7.36
CA TRP A 38 0.94 -25.27 6.42
C TRP A 38 -0.06 -24.15 6.13
N ALA A 39 0.26 -22.94 6.52
CA ALA A 39 -0.46 -21.75 6.12
C ALA A 39 0.23 -21.13 4.90
N ILE A 40 0.07 -21.77 3.73
CA ILE A 40 0.70 -21.30 2.49
C ILE A 40 -0.32 -20.62 1.61
N GLY A 41 0.04 -19.43 1.12
CA GLY A 41 -0.70 -18.75 0.07
C GLY A 41 -1.54 -17.56 0.51
N SER A 42 -2.11 -16.91 -0.49
CA SER A 42 -2.93 -15.71 -0.33
C SER A 42 -4.41 -16.01 0.01
N SER A 43 -4.77 -17.28 0.26
CA SER A 43 -6.16 -17.70 0.45
C SER A 43 -6.87 -16.97 1.59
N ALA A 44 -6.18 -16.71 2.70
CA ALA A 44 -6.71 -15.87 3.79
C ALA A 44 -7.00 -14.43 3.33
N SER A 45 -6.20 -13.88 2.40
CA SER A 45 -6.47 -12.58 1.80
C SER A 45 -7.71 -12.61 0.91
N VAL A 46 -7.89 -13.69 0.16
CA VAL A 46 -9.10 -13.91 -0.66
C VAL A 46 -10.34 -13.99 0.24
N MET A 47 -10.28 -14.76 1.33
CA MET A 47 -11.37 -14.83 2.31
C MET A 47 -11.70 -13.46 2.92
N ALA A 48 -10.68 -12.64 3.20
CA ALA A 48 -10.88 -11.27 3.69
C ALA A 48 -11.65 -10.42 2.67
N ILE A 49 -11.30 -10.52 1.37
CA ILE A 49 -12.00 -9.79 0.30
C ILE A 49 -13.44 -10.30 0.16
N VAL A 50 -13.64 -11.60 0.13
CA VAL A 50 -14.99 -12.21 0.03
C VAL A 50 -15.88 -11.72 1.16
N PHE A 51 -15.43 -11.80 2.42
CA PHE A 51 -16.20 -11.35 3.57
C PHE A 51 -16.39 -9.83 3.60
N ALA A 52 -15.43 -9.05 3.14
CA ALA A 52 -15.58 -7.62 2.99
C ALA A 52 -16.69 -7.28 1.98
N VAL A 53 -16.67 -7.90 0.78
CA VAL A 53 -17.68 -7.68 -0.26
C VAL A 53 -19.07 -8.14 0.23
N CYS A 54 -19.17 -9.30 0.87
CA CYS A 54 -20.44 -9.81 1.41
C CYS A 54 -21.00 -8.90 2.50
N THR A 55 -20.15 -8.31 3.33
CA THR A 55 -20.55 -7.36 4.36
C THR A 55 -20.98 -6.03 3.75
N TYR A 56 -20.29 -5.59 2.69
CA TYR A 56 -20.61 -4.33 2.01
C TYR A 56 -21.88 -4.43 1.16
N LEU A 57 -22.10 -5.55 0.46
CA LEU A 57 -23.23 -5.79 -0.43
C LEU A 57 -24.02 -7.05 -0.03
N PRO A 58 -24.68 -7.08 1.13
CA PRO A 58 -25.30 -8.32 1.67
C PRO A 58 -26.45 -8.86 0.82
N GLN A 59 -27.10 -8.01 0.03
CA GLN A 59 -28.23 -8.41 -0.83
C GLN A 59 -27.81 -8.79 -2.25
N HIS A 60 -26.51 -8.66 -2.58
CA HIS A 60 -26.03 -9.01 -3.91
C HIS A 60 -26.20 -10.50 -4.19
N LYS A 61 -26.75 -10.82 -5.37
CA LYS A 61 -27.01 -12.19 -5.81
C LYS A 61 -26.01 -12.60 -6.88
N VAL A 62 -25.46 -13.78 -6.75
CA VAL A 62 -24.62 -14.42 -7.75
C VAL A 62 -25.37 -15.60 -8.33
N TYR A 63 -25.35 -15.74 -9.65
CA TYR A 63 -25.98 -16.87 -10.32
C TYR A 63 -25.04 -18.07 -10.30
N ILE A 64 -25.45 -19.14 -9.61
CA ILE A 64 -24.74 -20.41 -9.60
C ILE A 64 -25.46 -21.35 -10.55
N PHE A 65 -24.73 -22.03 -11.43
CA PHE A 65 -25.21 -22.90 -12.50
C PHE A 65 -26.16 -23.93 -11.84
N LEU A 66 -26.54 -24.50 -11.12
CA LEU A 66 -27.54 -25.43 -10.65
C LEU A 66 -28.51 -24.85 -9.60
N LEU A 67 -28.05 -23.85 -8.84
CA LEU A 67 -28.76 -23.32 -7.68
C LEU A 67 -29.51 -22.02 -7.97
N GLY A 68 -29.26 -21.40 -9.15
CA GLY A 68 -29.86 -20.13 -9.50
C GLY A 68 -29.27 -18.94 -8.72
N PRO A 69 -30.05 -17.87 -8.48
CA PRO A 69 -29.58 -16.66 -7.84
C PRO A 69 -29.45 -16.85 -6.31
N VAL A 70 -28.23 -16.99 -5.80
CA VAL A 70 -27.90 -17.12 -4.38
C VAL A 70 -27.30 -15.83 -3.86
N LYS A 71 -27.71 -15.37 -2.67
CA LYS A 71 -27.07 -14.19 -2.06
C LYS A 71 -25.64 -14.52 -1.68
N LEU A 72 -24.74 -13.60 -1.97
CA LEU A 72 -23.30 -13.72 -1.73
C LEU A 72 -22.98 -14.04 -0.25
N VAL A 73 -23.76 -13.48 0.66
CA VAL A 73 -23.65 -13.73 2.10
C VAL A 73 -23.78 -15.20 2.47
N TYR A 74 -24.65 -15.95 1.81
CA TYR A 74 -24.81 -17.38 2.11
C TYR A 74 -23.60 -18.19 1.64
N LEU A 75 -22.99 -17.82 0.52
CA LEU A 75 -21.75 -18.45 0.05
C LEU A 75 -20.60 -18.20 1.02
N ALA A 76 -20.47 -16.97 1.50
CA ALA A 76 -19.43 -16.64 2.49
C ALA A 76 -19.62 -17.40 3.81
N LEU A 77 -20.86 -17.48 4.32
CA LEU A 77 -21.16 -18.25 5.53
C LEU A 77 -20.93 -19.75 5.32
N PHE A 78 -21.26 -20.27 4.15
CA PHE A 78 -21.03 -21.68 3.81
C PHE A 78 -19.54 -22.01 3.76
N THR A 79 -18.72 -21.16 3.14
CA THR A 79 -17.25 -21.36 3.14
C THR A 79 -16.67 -21.29 4.54
N ALA A 80 -17.10 -20.33 5.39
CA ALA A 80 -16.67 -20.27 6.78
C ALA A 80 -17.07 -21.52 7.58
N LEU A 81 -18.29 -22.06 7.35
CA LEU A 81 -18.75 -23.27 8.00
C LEU A 81 -17.88 -24.47 7.60
N ILE A 82 -17.55 -24.60 6.32
CA ILE A 82 -16.62 -25.64 5.85
C ILE A 82 -15.25 -25.48 6.52
N ASP A 83 -14.71 -24.29 6.61
CA ASP A 83 -13.43 -24.06 7.28
C ASP A 83 -13.48 -24.48 8.75
N ILE A 84 -14.56 -24.14 9.48
CA ILE A 84 -14.73 -24.56 10.88
C ILE A 84 -14.80 -26.10 11.00
N MET A 85 -15.57 -26.76 10.16
CA MET A 85 -15.70 -28.22 10.17
C MET A 85 -14.39 -28.93 9.79
N SER A 86 -13.58 -28.28 8.96
CA SER A 86 -12.32 -28.83 8.45
C SER A 86 -11.12 -28.59 9.38
N ILE A 87 -11.29 -27.85 10.48
CA ILE A 87 -10.21 -27.61 11.45
C ILE A 87 -9.60 -28.92 11.99
N SER A 88 -10.45 -29.96 12.16
CA SER A 88 -10.01 -31.28 12.64
C SER A 88 -9.42 -32.19 11.55
N SER A 89 -9.45 -31.79 10.27
CA SER A 89 -9.13 -32.65 9.13
C SER A 89 -7.72 -32.44 8.53
N GLY A 90 -6.70 -32.28 9.35
CA GLY A 90 -5.30 -32.39 8.92
C GLY A 90 -4.58 -31.10 8.54
N ASN A 91 -5.28 -30.02 8.15
CA ASN A 91 -4.68 -28.69 7.89
C ASN A 91 -5.37 -27.58 8.69
N ALA A 92 -5.44 -27.75 10.01
CA ALA A 92 -6.06 -26.79 10.90
C ALA A 92 -5.55 -25.36 10.73
N GLY A 93 -4.27 -25.18 10.48
CA GLY A 93 -3.67 -23.86 10.34
C GLY A 93 -4.15 -23.07 9.13
N GLY A 94 -4.35 -23.74 7.99
CA GLY A 94 -4.93 -23.11 6.81
C GLY A 94 -6.36 -22.62 7.06
N HIS A 95 -7.19 -23.45 7.68
CA HIS A 95 -8.59 -23.13 8.01
C HIS A 95 -8.68 -22.00 9.05
N ILE A 96 -7.83 -22.00 10.06
CA ILE A 96 -7.74 -20.92 11.06
C ILE A 96 -7.30 -19.60 10.38
N ALA A 97 -6.34 -19.66 9.47
CA ALA A 97 -5.91 -18.47 8.72
C ALA A 97 -7.04 -17.91 7.83
N HIS A 98 -7.85 -18.78 7.21
CA HIS A 98 -9.04 -18.37 6.43
C HIS A 98 -10.05 -17.63 7.30
N LEU A 99 -10.38 -18.20 8.46
CA LEU A 99 -11.31 -17.58 9.42
C LEU A 99 -10.76 -16.24 9.92
N GLY A 100 -9.45 -16.12 10.14
CA GLY A 100 -8.80 -14.86 10.46
C GLY A 100 -8.96 -13.83 9.36
N GLY A 101 -8.74 -14.22 8.11
CA GLY A 101 -8.99 -13.37 6.95
C GLY A 101 -10.46 -12.91 6.88
N ALA A 102 -11.40 -13.84 7.03
CA ALA A 102 -12.83 -13.58 7.03
C ALA A 102 -13.25 -12.56 8.11
N LEU A 103 -12.77 -12.74 9.34
CA LEU A 103 -13.00 -11.82 10.45
C LEU A 103 -12.44 -10.43 10.14
N PHE A 104 -11.23 -10.35 9.61
CA PHE A 104 -10.63 -9.07 9.23
C PHE A 104 -11.49 -8.34 8.19
N GLY A 105 -11.93 -9.04 7.13
CA GLY A 105 -12.77 -8.46 6.08
C GLY A 105 -14.07 -7.91 6.63
N TRP A 106 -14.72 -8.66 7.52
CA TRP A 106 -15.95 -8.23 8.19
C TRP A 106 -15.72 -7.00 9.08
N PHE A 107 -14.72 -7.03 9.98
CA PHE A 107 -14.38 -5.91 10.85
C PHE A 107 -14.02 -4.65 10.07
N PHE A 108 -13.27 -4.80 8.99
CA PHE A 108 -12.87 -3.68 8.16
C PHE A 108 -14.10 -2.93 7.62
N ILE A 109 -15.06 -3.63 7.03
CA ILE A 109 -16.26 -2.99 6.47
C ILE A 109 -17.19 -2.44 7.56
N VAL A 110 -17.34 -3.14 8.69
CA VAL A 110 -18.10 -2.61 9.83
C VAL A 110 -17.48 -1.32 10.34
N GLY A 111 -16.16 -1.24 10.39
CA GLY A 111 -15.44 -0.02 10.75
C GLY A 111 -15.66 1.12 9.76
N VAL A 112 -15.53 0.84 8.47
CA VAL A 112 -15.80 1.82 7.39
C VAL A 112 -17.24 2.34 7.49
N ARG A 113 -18.22 1.47 7.71
CA ARG A 113 -19.64 1.88 7.89
C ARG A 113 -19.88 2.75 9.13
N ARG A 114 -19.05 2.59 10.18
CA ARG A 114 -19.11 3.41 11.40
C ARG A 114 -18.26 4.69 11.28
N ASN A 115 -17.87 5.06 10.07
CA ASN A 115 -17.00 6.22 9.79
C ASN A 115 -15.68 6.22 10.58
N ARG A 116 -15.20 5.04 10.95
CA ARG A 116 -13.86 4.87 11.54
C ARG A 116 -12.87 4.72 10.42
N ASP A 117 -11.97 5.65 10.33
CA ASP A 117 -10.94 5.69 9.29
C ASP A 117 -9.79 4.70 9.61
N PHE A 118 -10.10 3.40 9.47
CA PHE A 118 -9.08 2.36 9.60
C PHE A 118 -8.03 2.43 8.50
N ALA A 119 -8.39 3.01 7.34
CA ALA A 119 -7.48 3.10 6.21
C ALA A 119 -6.33 4.06 6.53
N SER A 120 -6.60 5.20 7.15
CA SER A 120 -5.56 6.17 7.53
C SER A 120 -4.60 5.61 8.58
N GLY A 121 -5.11 4.86 9.56
CA GLY A 121 -4.27 4.19 10.56
C GLY A 121 -3.30 3.19 9.92
N ILE A 122 -3.79 2.41 8.97
CA ILE A 122 -3.00 1.42 8.24
C ILE A 122 -1.98 2.09 7.31
N VAL A 123 -2.42 3.11 6.54
CA VAL A 123 -1.53 3.90 5.67
C VAL A 123 -0.43 4.56 6.49
N ASN A 124 -0.77 5.21 7.60
CA ASN A 124 0.19 5.86 8.49
C ASN A 124 1.19 4.87 9.09
N PHE A 125 0.76 3.64 9.41
CA PHE A 125 1.65 2.58 9.89
C PHE A 125 2.67 2.20 8.81
N PHE A 126 2.24 1.95 7.58
CA PHE A 126 3.14 1.60 6.48
C PHE A 126 4.02 2.79 6.04
N GLU A 127 3.48 4.01 6.05
CA GLU A 127 4.29 5.22 5.84
C GLU A 127 5.34 5.39 6.95
N GLY A 128 4.99 5.09 8.20
CA GLY A 128 5.92 5.08 9.32
C GLY A 128 7.10 4.14 9.09
N ILE A 129 6.82 2.91 8.65
CA ILE A 129 7.85 1.93 8.26
C ILE A 129 8.64 2.44 7.06
N GLY A 130 7.98 2.98 6.03
CA GLY A 130 8.62 3.55 4.85
C GLY A 130 9.56 4.73 5.20
N ARG A 131 9.19 5.55 6.18
CA ARG A 131 10.03 6.66 6.68
C ARG A 131 11.30 6.19 7.38
N LEU A 132 11.30 4.99 7.99
CA LEU A 132 12.50 4.38 8.59
C LEU A 132 13.55 4.04 7.52
N PHE A 133 13.11 3.68 6.31
CA PHE A 133 13.98 3.37 5.17
C PHE A 133 14.28 4.58 4.29
N GLN A 134 13.56 5.69 4.42
CA GLN A 134 13.82 6.91 3.68
C GLN A 134 14.98 7.67 4.31
N ARG A 135 16.14 7.65 3.68
CA ARG A 135 17.23 8.60 3.97
C ARG A 135 16.67 10.02 3.83
N LYS A 136 16.60 10.75 4.94
CA LYS A 136 16.23 12.18 4.93
C LYS A 136 17.13 12.88 3.92
N LYS A 137 16.63 13.25 2.76
CA LYS A 137 17.32 14.18 1.87
C LYS A 137 17.43 15.48 2.65
N LYS A 138 18.63 15.79 3.14
CA LYS A 138 18.92 17.12 3.67
C LYS A 138 18.64 18.11 2.54
N MET A 139 17.57 18.89 2.64
CA MET A 139 17.36 20.03 1.77
C MET A 139 18.54 20.96 2.01
N ARG A 140 19.47 21.00 1.06
CA ARG A 140 20.46 22.08 1.01
C ARG A 140 19.69 23.30 0.53
N VAL A 141 19.29 24.16 1.45
CA VAL A 141 18.85 25.51 1.11
C VAL A 141 20.06 26.18 0.47
N ARG A 142 20.05 26.30 -0.86
CA ARG A 142 21.01 27.15 -1.57
C ARG A 142 20.54 28.58 -1.28
N TYR A 143 21.08 29.17 -0.23
CA TYR A 143 20.87 30.58 0.06
C TYR A 143 21.41 31.38 -1.14
N LYS A 144 20.51 31.92 -1.96
CA LYS A 144 20.87 32.93 -2.96
C LYS A 144 21.03 34.22 -2.20
N LYS A 145 22.27 34.65 -2.01
CA LYS A 145 22.62 35.95 -1.42
C LYS A 145 21.84 37.03 -2.16
N HIS A 146 21.06 37.79 -1.40
CA HIS A 146 20.26 38.88 -2.01
C HIS A 146 21.22 39.94 -2.58
N VAL A 147 20.87 40.59 -3.67
CA VAL A 147 21.72 41.59 -4.35
C VAL A 147 22.18 42.68 -3.40
N SER A 148 21.36 43.03 -2.39
CA SER A 148 21.70 44.02 -1.35
C SER A 148 22.79 43.56 -0.35
N GLU A 149 23.13 42.28 -0.33
CA GLU A 149 24.15 41.72 0.57
C GLU A 149 25.46 41.38 -0.18
N MET A 150 25.54 41.72 -1.45
CA MET A 150 26.73 41.48 -2.30
C MET A 150 27.75 42.60 -2.08
N ASN A 151 29.03 42.20 -2.00
CA ASN A 151 30.15 43.16 -2.02
C ASN A 151 30.28 43.73 -3.45
N ASP A 152 30.81 44.95 -3.60
CA ASP A 152 30.94 45.64 -4.90
C ASP A 152 31.57 44.81 -6.01
N ARG A 153 32.53 43.96 -5.68
CA ARG A 153 33.14 43.02 -6.62
C ARG A 153 32.16 41.91 -7.07
N GLU A 154 31.39 41.35 -6.15
CA GLU A 154 30.38 40.31 -6.43
C GLU A 154 29.24 40.93 -7.23
N TYR A 155 28.80 42.13 -6.90
CA TYR A 155 27.77 42.87 -7.63
C TYR A 155 28.20 43.16 -9.08
N ASN A 156 29.41 43.68 -9.27
CA ASN A 156 29.92 43.96 -10.60
C ASN A 156 30.11 42.70 -11.45
N ALA A 157 30.55 41.60 -10.84
CA ALA A 157 30.65 40.31 -11.51
C ALA A 157 29.27 39.77 -11.90
N HIS A 158 28.25 39.89 -11.01
CA HIS A 158 26.88 39.48 -11.29
C HIS A 158 26.27 40.32 -12.44
N LYS A 159 26.45 41.63 -12.40
CA LYS A 159 25.97 42.54 -13.44
C LYS A 159 26.63 42.26 -14.80
N LYS A 160 27.93 41.98 -14.81
CA LYS A 160 28.64 41.59 -16.03
C LYS A 160 28.09 40.28 -16.61
N ASN A 161 27.87 39.30 -15.78
CA ASN A 161 27.32 38.00 -16.20
C ASN A 161 25.87 38.08 -16.72
N GLU A 162 25.04 38.94 -16.12
CA GLU A 162 23.70 39.25 -16.66
C GLU A 162 23.77 39.92 -18.03
N GLN A 163 24.69 40.88 -18.21
CA GLN A 163 24.88 41.57 -19.47
C GLN A 163 25.38 40.63 -20.58
N GLU A 164 26.32 39.74 -20.25
CA GLU A 164 26.83 38.73 -21.19
C GLU A 164 25.68 37.78 -21.64
N ARG A 165 24.84 37.33 -20.71
CA ARG A 165 23.67 36.53 -21.05
C ARG A 165 22.65 37.24 -21.94
N ILE A 166 22.41 38.53 -21.68
CA ILE A 166 21.51 39.33 -22.52
C ILE A 166 22.12 39.46 -23.93
N ASN A 167 23.40 39.70 -24.05
CA ASN A 167 24.11 39.81 -25.32
C ASN A 167 24.03 38.49 -26.12
N GLU A 168 24.24 37.33 -25.46
CA GLU A 168 24.06 36.02 -26.08
C GLU A 168 22.66 35.81 -26.63
N ILE A 169 21.62 36.22 -25.87
CA ILE A 169 20.23 36.14 -26.32
C ILE A 169 19.97 37.06 -27.52
N LEU A 170 20.51 38.27 -27.51
CA LEU A 170 20.41 39.20 -28.60
C LEU A 170 21.09 38.69 -29.88
N ASP A 171 22.28 38.11 -29.73
CA ASP A 171 22.99 37.45 -30.83
C ASP A 171 22.22 36.27 -31.41
N LYS A 172 21.55 35.50 -30.57
CA LYS A 172 20.68 34.42 -31.00
C LYS A 172 19.47 34.92 -31.75
N ILE A 173 18.87 36.04 -31.33
CA ILE A 173 17.76 36.70 -32.05
C ILE A 173 18.25 37.16 -33.43
N SER A 174 19.42 37.77 -33.50
CA SER A 174 19.97 38.27 -34.77
C SER A 174 20.26 37.16 -35.79
N ARG A 175 20.63 35.98 -35.33
CA ARG A 175 20.94 34.82 -36.18
C ARG A 175 19.76 33.97 -36.54
N SER A 176 18.78 33.78 -35.62
CA SER A 176 17.74 32.76 -35.73
C SER A 176 16.34 33.31 -35.49
N GLY A 177 16.18 34.62 -35.27
CA GLY A 177 14.89 35.25 -35.01
C GLY A 177 14.35 35.05 -33.60
N TYR A 178 13.37 35.86 -33.21
CA TYR A 178 12.76 35.87 -31.86
C TYR A 178 12.06 34.55 -31.49
N GLU A 179 11.54 33.84 -32.48
CA GLU A 179 10.83 32.58 -32.25
C GLU A 179 11.74 31.40 -31.82
N SER A 180 13.04 31.53 -32.05
CA SER A 180 14.05 30.55 -31.64
C SER A 180 14.34 30.57 -30.13
N LEU A 181 13.83 31.56 -29.40
CA LEU A 181 14.11 31.72 -27.98
C LEU A 181 13.25 30.76 -27.14
N THR A 182 13.88 30.19 -26.14
CA THR A 182 13.18 29.42 -25.11
C THR A 182 12.35 30.33 -24.21
N ARG A 183 11.39 29.74 -23.46
CA ARG A 183 10.57 30.50 -22.49
C ARG A 183 11.40 31.21 -21.43
N GLU A 184 12.51 30.61 -21.01
CA GLU A 184 13.41 31.16 -20.01
C GLU A 184 14.19 32.38 -20.60
N GLU A 185 14.68 32.27 -21.84
CA GLU A 185 15.37 33.34 -22.53
C GLU A 185 14.44 34.55 -22.78
N LYS A 186 13.19 34.31 -23.18
CA LYS A 186 12.15 35.35 -23.31
C LYS A 186 11.87 36.04 -21.96
N ALA A 187 11.84 35.29 -20.86
CA ALA A 187 11.65 35.88 -19.52
C ALA A 187 12.81 36.74 -19.06
N ILE A 188 14.06 36.36 -19.36
CA ILE A 188 15.27 37.15 -19.06
C ILE A 188 15.23 38.46 -19.83
N LEU A 189 14.90 38.42 -21.11
CA LEU A 189 14.83 39.64 -21.96
C LEU A 189 13.73 40.60 -21.47
N PHE A 190 12.58 40.06 -21.05
CA PHE A 190 11.49 40.87 -20.53
C PHE A 190 11.86 41.55 -19.21
N LYS A 191 12.60 40.86 -18.34
CA LYS A 191 13.09 41.41 -17.07
C LYS A 191 14.16 42.49 -17.27
N ALA A 192 14.97 42.41 -18.32
CA ALA A 192 15.99 43.38 -18.64
C ALA A 192 15.45 44.69 -19.22
N LYS A 193 14.20 44.72 -19.68
CA LYS A 193 13.53 45.90 -20.23
C LYS A 193 12.97 46.85 -19.15
N ASN A 194 12.72 46.32 -17.94
CA ASN A 194 12.23 47.10 -16.79
C ASN A 194 13.35 47.44 -15.84
#